data_5a0bfcc2d9e850c5ba57957d21406e4d
#
_entry.id   5a0bfcc2d9e850c5ba57957d21406e4d
#
_cell.length_a   1.000
_cell.length_b   1.000
_cell.length_c   1.000
_cell.angle_alpha   90.00
_cell.angle_beta   90.00
_cell.angle_gamma   90.00
#
_symmetry.space_group_name_H-M   'P 1'
#
loop_
_entity.id
_entity.type
_entity.pdbx_description
1 polymer ?
#
loop_
_entity_poly.entity_id
_entity_poly.type
_entity_poly.pdbx_seq_one_letter_code
_entity_poly.pdbx_strand_id
1 'polypeptide(L)'
;MTFEEMKAQYCGKSIRKKPKDEEHKLQVAMVKWFRMQYPSMRHNLFAVPNGGRRDAATGAKLKDEGVLAGVADLILLKSNRFYGALLIETKTPKGYQSDSQKEWETKITADGYKYVVVRSLEKFIEVVNSYLAEK
;
A
#
# COMPACT_ATOMS: atom_id res chain seq x y z
N MET A 1 14.37 8.00 13.72
CA MET A 1 12.99 8.45 14.02
C MET A 1 12.23 7.34 14.74
N THR A 2 11.64 7.64 15.89
CA THR A 2 10.83 6.68 16.64
C THR A 2 9.42 6.60 16.06
N PHE A 3 8.67 5.56 16.44
CA PHE A 3 7.26 5.44 16.04
C PHE A 3 6.43 6.64 16.49
N GLU A 4 6.63 7.10 17.73
CA GLU A 4 5.89 8.25 18.26
C GLU A 4 6.21 9.54 17.52
N GLU A 5 7.46 9.76 17.14
CA GLU A 5 7.85 10.90 16.34
C GLU A 5 7.22 10.84 14.95
N MET A 6 7.21 9.67 14.33
CA MET A 6 6.59 9.45 13.04
C MET A 6 5.09 9.70 13.10
N LYS A 7 4.43 9.19 14.13
CA LYS A 7 3.00 9.38 14.34
C LYS A 7 2.64 10.86 14.52
N ALA A 8 3.42 11.59 15.33
CA ALA A 8 3.23 13.02 15.53
C ALA A 8 3.39 13.80 14.22
N GLN A 9 4.35 13.39 13.39
CA GLN A 9 4.63 14.05 12.11
C GLN A 9 3.51 13.84 11.08
N TYR A 10 2.93 12.64 11.02
CA TYR A 10 2.01 12.29 9.94
C TYR A 10 0.54 12.19 10.34
N CYS A 11 0.24 11.94 11.59
CA CYS A 11 -1.14 11.69 12.06
C CYS A 11 -1.79 12.87 12.77
N GLY A 12 -1.03 13.86 13.20
CA GLY A 12 -1.54 14.97 14.04
C GLY A 12 -1.81 16.27 13.32
N LYS A 13 -1.57 16.37 12.04
CA LYS A 13 -1.68 17.63 11.32
C LYS A 13 -2.97 17.74 10.54
N SER A 14 -3.77 18.76 10.88
CA SER A 14 -4.89 19.19 10.04
C SER A 14 -4.32 19.76 8.75
N ILE A 15 -4.50 19.04 7.66
CA ILE A 15 -3.89 19.43 6.40
C ILE A 15 -4.97 19.63 5.34
N ARG A 16 -5.07 20.86 4.84
CA ARG A 16 -5.85 21.15 3.63
C ARG A 16 -5.04 20.72 2.41
N LYS A 17 -4.72 19.45 2.29
CA LYS A 17 -3.98 18.92 1.13
C LYS A 17 -4.91 18.13 0.23
N LYS A 18 -4.53 18.08 -1.06
CA LYS A 18 -5.23 17.25 -2.03
C LYS A 18 -5.18 15.79 -1.59
N PRO A 19 -6.21 14.98 -1.83
CA PRO A 19 -6.24 13.57 -1.43
C PRO A 19 -5.00 12.77 -1.83
N LYS A 20 -4.43 13.06 -3.00
CA LYS A 20 -3.21 12.39 -3.47
C LYS A 20 -2.00 12.66 -2.59
N ASP A 21 -1.86 13.87 -2.06
CA ASP A 21 -0.76 14.21 -1.16
C ASP A 21 -0.90 13.50 0.17
N GLU A 22 -2.14 13.33 0.64
CA GLU A 22 -2.40 12.60 1.88
C GLU A 22 -2.09 11.11 1.73
N GLU A 23 -2.48 10.50 0.61
CA GLU A 23 -2.14 9.11 0.31
C GLU A 23 -0.64 8.92 0.19
N HIS A 24 0.04 9.82 -0.51
CA HIS A 24 1.50 9.78 -0.66
C HIS A 24 2.19 9.84 0.71
N LYS A 25 1.80 10.79 1.54
CA LYS A 25 2.40 10.96 2.87
C LYS A 25 2.15 9.75 3.77
N LEU A 26 0.94 9.22 3.72
CA LEU A 26 0.60 8.02 4.47
C LEU A 26 1.46 6.85 4.02
N GLN A 27 1.61 6.65 2.73
CA GLN A 27 2.42 5.56 2.19
C GLN A 27 3.89 5.71 2.59
N VAL A 28 4.44 6.92 2.53
CA VAL A 28 5.81 7.19 2.99
C VAL A 28 5.97 6.81 4.45
N ALA A 29 5.01 7.20 5.30
CA ALA A 29 5.06 6.87 6.72
C ALA A 29 5.01 5.35 6.96
N MET A 30 4.17 4.64 6.21
CA MET A 30 4.05 3.20 6.28
C MET A 30 5.37 2.50 5.93
N VAL A 31 5.99 2.90 4.84
CA VAL A 31 7.25 2.32 4.38
C VAL A 31 8.37 2.59 5.38
N LYS A 32 8.46 3.82 5.91
CA LYS A 32 9.45 4.17 6.93
C LYS A 32 9.29 3.34 8.19
N TRP A 33 8.06 3.22 8.68
CA TRP A 33 7.78 2.40 9.86
C TRP A 33 8.19 0.94 9.64
N PHE A 34 7.83 0.38 8.49
CA PHE A 34 8.15 -1.02 8.17
C PHE A 34 9.66 -1.27 8.17
N ARG A 35 10.42 -0.38 7.54
CA ARG A 35 11.87 -0.50 7.46
C ARG A 35 12.55 -0.40 8.82
N MET A 36 11.98 0.38 9.73
CA MET A 36 12.48 0.48 11.10
C MET A 36 12.11 -0.75 11.94
N GLN A 37 10.90 -1.23 11.79
CA GLN A 37 10.39 -2.34 12.60
C GLN A 37 10.88 -3.69 12.12
N TYR A 38 11.00 -3.87 10.81
CA TYR A 38 11.39 -5.12 10.18
C TYR A 38 12.57 -4.94 9.22
N PRO A 39 13.74 -4.52 9.73
CA PRO A 39 14.88 -4.23 8.86
C PRO A 39 15.35 -5.44 8.06
N SER A 40 15.21 -6.66 8.59
CA SER A 40 15.58 -7.89 7.88
C SER A 40 14.67 -8.20 6.70
N MET A 41 13.47 -7.59 6.68
CA MET A 41 12.49 -7.79 5.60
C MET A 41 12.39 -6.57 4.67
N ARG A 42 13.37 -5.70 4.71
CA ARG A 42 13.35 -4.47 3.91
C ARG A 42 13.05 -4.72 2.44
N HIS A 43 13.58 -5.79 1.87
CA HIS A 43 13.40 -6.11 0.46
C HIS A 43 12.07 -6.78 0.13
N ASN A 44 11.31 -7.14 1.17
CA ASN A 44 10.02 -7.80 0.97
C ASN A 44 8.87 -6.82 0.73
N LEU A 45 9.01 -5.56 1.16
CA LEU A 45 7.97 -4.55 0.95
C LEU A 45 8.40 -3.57 -0.14
N PHE A 46 7.57 -3.41 -1.15
CA PHE A 46 7.87 -2.48 -2.24
C PHE A 46 6.59 -1.92 -2.84
N ALA A 47 6.72 -0.77 -3.48
CA ALA A 47 5.61 -0.09 -4.13
C ALA A 47 5.47 -0.50 -5.59
N VAL A 48 4.23 -0.50 -6.07
CA VAL A 48 3.91 -0.61 -7.49
C VAL A 48 3.43 0.77 -7.94
N PRO A 49 4.20 1.50 -8.74
CA PRO A 49 3.84 2.87 -9.13
C PRO A 49 2.72 2.86 -10.18
N ASN A 50 1.49 2.96 -9.71
CA ASN A 50 0.28 2.95 -10.55
C ASN A 50 -0.29 4.34 -10.80
N GLY A 51 0.20 5.35 -10.12
CA GLY A 51 -0.32 6.69 -10.18
C GLY A 51 0.61 7.64 -10.91
N GLY A 52 0.12 8.84 -11.15
CA GLY A 52 0.88 9.91 -11.75
C GLY A 52 0.45 10.24 -13.16
N ARG A 53 0.72 11.49 -13.54
CA ARG A 53 0.40 11.98 -14.88
C ARG A 53 1.38 11.38 -15.88
N ARG A 54 0.81 10.75 -16.88
CA ARG A 54 1.56 10.22 -18.01
C ARG A 54 0.89 10.69 -19.29
N ASP A 55 1.68 11.05 -20.28
CA ASP A 55 1.10 11.32 -21.58
C ASP A 55 0.56 10.01 -22.20
N ALA A 56 -0.27 10.15 -23.24
CA ALA A 56 -0.91 9.00 -23.86
C ALA A 56 0.09 7.99 -24.43
N ALA A 57 1.20 8.47 -25.00
CA ALA A 57 2.22 7.59 -25.58
C ALA A 57 2.95 6.79 -24.50
N THR A 58 3.33 7.45 -23.40
CA THR A 58 3.97 6.78 -22.25
C THR A 58 3.03 5.80 -21.61
N GLY A 59 1.74 6.17 -21.43
CA GLY A 59 0.73 5.29 -20.88
C GLY A 59 0.51 4.05 -21.71
N ALA A 60 0.43 4.20 -23.03
CA ALA A 60 0.27 3.06 -23.95
C ALA A 60 1.47 2.13 -23.91
N LYS A 61 2.68 2.70 -23.91
CA LYS A 61 3.91 1.92 -23.82
C LYS A 61 3.98 1.10 -22.55
N LEU A 62 3.61 1.70 -21.42
CA LEU A 62 3.62 1.01 -20.12
C LEU A 62 2.58 -0.13 -20.07
N LYS A 63 1.42 0.08 -20.67
CA LYS A 63 0.42 -0.98 -20.78
C LYS A 63 0.95 -2.17 -21.60
N ASP A 64 1.63 -1.87 -22.72
CA ASP A 64 2.24 -2.91 -23.54
C ASP A 64 3.31 -3.69 -22.77
N GLU A 65 4.01 -3.02 -21.86
CA GLU A 65 5.01 -3.62 -20.99
C GLU A 65 4.40 -4.40 -19.81
N GLY A 66 3.08 -4.35 -19.64
CA GLY A 66 2.40 -5.13 -18.60
C GLY A 66 1.92 -4.34 -17.40
N VAL A 67 1.99 -3.02 -17.44
CA VAL A 67 1.44 -2.18 -16.36
C VAL A 67 -0.08 -2.31 -16.38
N LEU A 68 -0.64 -2.69 -15.24
CA LEU A 68 -2.07 -3.00 -15.10
C LEU A 68 -2.72 -2.03 -14.12
N ALA A 69 -3.83 -1.42 -14.55
CA ALA A 69 -4.62 -0.56 -13.67
C ALA A 69 -5.29 -1.40 -12.57
N GLY A 70 -5.38 -0.83 -11.37
CA GLY A 70 -6.09 -1.46 -10.26
C GLY A 70 -5.23 -2.30 -9.32
N VAL A 71 -3.95 -2.48 -9.63
CA VAL A 71 -3.01 -3.21 -8.76
C VAL A 71 -2.80 -2.42 -7.46
N ALA A 72 -2.64 -3.11 -6.34
CA ALA A 72 -2.38 -2.49 -5.04
C ALA A 72 -1.12 -1.62 -5.04
N ASP A 73 -1.09 -0.61 -4.17
CA ASP A 73 0.02 0.34 -4.07
C ASP A 73 1.30 -0.28 -3.53
N LEU A 74 1.17 -1.19 -2.55
CA LEU A 74 2.30 -1.84 -1.89
C LEU A 74 2.09 -3.34 -1.89
N ILE A 75 3.19 -4.07 -2.04
CA ILE A 75 3.19 -5.52 -1.93
C ILE A 75 4.18 -5.92 -0.84
N LEU A 76 3.71 -6.67 0.15
CA LEU A 76 4.57 -7.36 1.10
C LEU A 76 4.72 -8.80 0.60
N LEU A 77 5.84 -9.05 -0.06
CA LEU A 77 6.13 -10.33 -0.69
C LEU A 77 6.74 -11.29 0.35
N LYS A 78 5.88 -11.74 1.23
CA LYS A 78 6.22 -12.68 2.29
C LYS A 78 5.01 -13.55 2.55
N SER A 79 5.14 -14.85 2.43
CA SER A 79 4.04 -15.75 2.74
C SER A 79 3.85 -15.88 4.26
N ASN A 80 2.64 -16.18 4.67
CA ASN A 80 2.36 -16.64 6.01
C ASN A 80 1.61 -17.97 5.89
N ARG A 81 1.08 -18.50 7.00
CA ARG A 81 0.44 -19.82 6.97
C ARG A 81 -0.84 -19.88 6.14
N PHE A 82 -1.45 -18.75 5.82
CA PHE A 82 -2.72 -18.69 5.10
C PHE A 82 -2.62 -18.09 3.70
N TYR A 83 -1.63 -17.23 3.45
CA TYR A 83 -1.57 -16.43 2.22
C TYR A 83 -0.17 -16.38 1.64
N GLY A 84 -0.09 -16.24 0.32
CA GLY A 84 1.19 -16.13 -0.39
C GLY A 84 1.85 -14.76 -0.26
N ALA A 85 1.06 -13.70 -0.14
CA ALA A 85 1.55 -12.33 0.01
C ALA A 85 0.44 -11.46 0.60
N LEU A 86 0.84 -10.27 1.09
CA LEU A 86 -0.07 -9.23 1.56
C LEU A 86 -0.01 -8.05 0.61
N LEU A 87 -1.16 -7.68 0.05
CA LEU A 87 -1.29 -6.60 -0.91
C LEU A 87 -2.04 -5.46 -0.25
N ILE A 88 -1.49 -4.24 -0.34
CA ILE A 88 -1.96 -3.12 0.47
C ILE A 88 -2.31 -1.95 -0.43
N GLU A 89 -3.59 -1.56 -0.40
CA GLU A 89 -4.09 -0.37 -1.09
C GLU A 89 -4.19 0.78 -0.09
N THR A 90 -3.58 1.90 -0.42
CA THR A 90 -3.59 3.09 0.43
C THR A 90 -4.70 4.03 -0.01
N LYS A 91 -5.59 4.41 0.90
CA LYS A 91 -6.67 5.35 0.63
C LYS A 91 -6.75 6.39 1.73
N THR A 92 -7.22 7.59 1.39
CA THR A 92 -7.62 8.58 2.39
C THR A 92 -8.90 8.08 3.08
N PRO A 93 -9.26 8.65 4.26
CA PRO A 93 -10.49 8.24 4.95
C PRO A 93 -11.76 8.36 4.10
N LYS A 94 -11.77 9.28 3.13
CA LYS A 94 -12.93 9.52 2.24
C LYS A 94 -12.75 8.95 0.84
N GLY A 95 -11.63 8.31 0.56
CA GLY A 95 -11.37 7.75 -0.76
C GLY A 95 -12.06 6.42 -0.99
N TYR A 96 -12.34 6.12 -2.24
CA TYR A 96 -13.00 4.87 -2.64
C TYR A 96 -12.13 4.10 -3.61
N GLN A 97 -12.27 2.79 -3.59
CA GLN A 97 -11.68 1.96 -4.62
C GLN A 97 -12.35 2.23 -5.97
N SER A 98 -11.53 2.27 -7.03
CA SER A 98 -12.05 2.28 -8.40
C SER A 98 -12.60 0.90 -8.75
N ASP A 99 -13.35 0.82 -9.85
CA ASP A 99 -13.87 -0.46 -10.32
C ASP A 99 -12.74 -1.44 -10.67
N SER A 100 -11.66 -0.94 -11.30
CA SER A 100 -10.51 -1.78 -11.62
C SER A 100 -9.81 -2.31 -10.36
N GLN A 101 -9.75 -1.51 -9.31
CA GLN A 101 -9.19 -1.95 -8.02
C GLN A 101 -10.04 -3.06 -7.38
N LYS A 102 -11.35 -2.93 -7.45
CA LYS A 102 -12.27 -3.95 -6.90
C LYS A 102 -12.19 -5.26 -7.70
N GLU A 103 -12.09 -5.17 -9.01
CA GLU A 103 -11.94 -6.35 -9.87
C GLU A 103 -10.63 -7.06 -9.57
N TRP A 104 -9.55 -6.33 -9.45
CA TRP A 104 -8.24 -6.90 -9.14
C TRP A 104 -8.25 -7.56 -7.77
N GLU A 105 -8.81 -6.90 -6.77
CA GLU A 105 -8.97 -7.45 -5.42
C GLU A 105 -9.70 -8.79 -5.46
N THR A 106 -10.82 -8.86 -6.16
CA THR A 106 -11.63 -10.08 -6.27
C THR A 106 -10.82 -11.22 -6.85
N LYS A 107 -10.09 -10.95 -7.94
CA LYS A 107 -9.28 -11.96 -8.61
C LYS A 107 -8.12 -12.45 -7.74
N ILE A 108 -7.41 -11.53 -7.12
CA ILE A 108 -6.20 -11.84 -6.35
C ILE A 108 -6.56 -12.57 -5.05
N THR A 109 -7.63 -12.18 -4.39
CA THR A 109 -8.06 -12.87 -3.16
C THR A 109 -8.52 -14.29 -3.46
N ALA A 110 -9.15 -14.52 -4.61
CA ALA A 110 -9.53 -15.87 -5.04
C ALA A 110 -8.30 -16.74 -5.29
N ASP A 111 -7.16 -16.14 -5.64
CA ASP A 111 -5.92 -16.86 -5.92
C ASP A 111 -5.09 -17.16 -4.65
N GLY A 112 -5.55 -16.75 -3.47
CA GLY A 112 -4.88 -17.08 -2.21
C GLY A 112 -3.97 -15.99 -1.65
N TYR A 113 -4.15 -14.75 -2.09
CA TYR A 113 -3.42 -13.59 -1.56
C TYR A 113 -4.34 -12.77 -0.67
N LYS A 114 -3.75 -12.11 0.32
CA LYS A 114 -4.52 -11.21 1.19
C LYS A 114 -4.45 -9.79 0.65
N TYR A 115 -5.60 -9.16 0.52
CA TYR A 115 -5.70 -7.77 0.07
C TYR A 115 -6.36 -6.95 1.17
N VAL A 116 -5.78 -5.78 1.47
CA VAL A 116 -6.33 -4.86 2.48
C VAL A 116 -6.31 -3.43 1.96
N VAL A 117 -7.32 -2.67 2.32
CA VAL A 117 -7.34 -1.23 2.13
C VAL A 117 -6.99 -0.61 3.48
N VAL A 118 -5.93 0.20 3.51
CA VAL A 118 -5.52 0.88 4.74
C VAL A 118 -5.71 2.39 4.57
N ARG A 119 -6.23 3.02 5.63
CA ARG A 119 -6.58 4.44 5.62
C ARG A 119 -5.83 5.22 6.71
N SER A 120 -4.99 4.54 7.49
CA SER A 120 -4.20 5.15 8.54
C SER A 120 -2.94 4.34 8.79
N LEU A 121 -1.92 4.99 9.38
CA LEU A 121 -0.69 4.32 9.76
C LEU A 121 -0.96 3.25 10.83
N GLU A 122 -1.83 3.53 11.79
CA GLU A 122 -2.20 2.58 12.83
C GLU A 122 -2.80 1.30 12.25
N LYS A 123 -3.66 1.44 11.26
CA LYS A 123 -4.27 0.27 10.60
C LYS A 123 -3.23 -0.54 9.84
N PHE A 124 -2.31 0.13 9.15
CA PHE A 124 -1.21 -0.54 8.47
C PHE A 124 -0.37 -1.37 9.44
N ILE A 125 0.00 -0.77 10.56
CA ILE A 125 0.81 -1.44 11.60
C ILE A 125 0.09 -2.66 12.14
N GLU A 126 -1.19 -2.53 12.47
CA GLU A 126 -2.01 -3.63 12.96
C GLU A 126 -2.06 -4.79 11.96
N VAL A 127 -2.33 -4.47 10.70
CA VAL A 127 -2.45 -5.46 9.64
C VAL A 127 -1.13 -6.19 9.40
N VAL A 128 -0.03 -5.46 9.31
CA VAL A 128 1.29 -6.04 9.05
C VAL A 128 1.74 -6.92 10.22
N ASN A 129 1.60 -6.43 11.44
CA ASN A 129 1.98 -7.20 12.62
C ASN A 129 1.17 -8.50 12.73
N SER A 130 -0.13 -8.42 12.50
CA SER A 130 -0.99 -9.61 12.51
C SER A 130 -0.63 -10.60 11.41
N TYR A 131 -0.36 -10.07 10.21
CA TYR A 131 0.01 -10.92 9.06
C TYR A 131 1.32 -11.65 9.31
N LEU A 132 2.34 -10.96 9.81
CA LEU A 132 3.65 -11.54 10.04
C LEU A 132 3.69 -12.46 11.27
N ALA A 133 2.75 -12.33 12.18
CA ALA A 133 2.62 -13.22 13.35
C ALA A 133 2.12 -14.62 12.96
N GLU A 134 1.42 -14.76 11.85
CA GLU A 134 0.87 -16.02 11.34
C GLU A 134 1.90 -16.75 10.47
N LYS A 135 2.82 -17.39 11.11
CA LYS A 135 3.93 -18.07 10.43
C LYS A 135 3.55 -19.41 9.83
#